data_8f4d6b38133ff7726f5e635152aea1d0
#
_entry.id   8f4d6b38133ff7726f5e635152aea1d0
#
_cell.length_a   1.000
_cell.length_b   1.000
_cell.length_c   1.000
_cell.angle_alpha   90.00
_cell.angle_beta   90.00
_cell.angle_gamma   90.00
#
_symmetry.space_group_name_H-M   'P 1'
#
loop_
_entity.id
_entity.type
_entity.pdbx_description
1 polymer ?
#
loop_
_entity_poly.entity_id
_entity_poly.type
_entity_poly.pdbx_seq_one_letter_code
_entity_poly.pdbx_strand_id
1 'polypeptide(L)'
;YIPRKIMSFKEFMDNFTKGMQQMITSGCILMLAWTIGGVCRDLLSTPVFVKTFIETTGLPGALLPALVFILAAFLSFSTGTSWGTFGILIPIIIPVAQSICPELLLSSLAATLAGSVFGDHCSPISDTTILSSAGAGVNHLTHVSTQMIYALTVAGCSLIGYLIIGITNGNLLLSLGTSIFILCIFCLLYTSDAADDMQ
;
A
#
# COMPACT_ATOMS: atom_id res chain seq x y z
N TYR A 1 -1.84 23.23 23.34
CA TYR A 1 -1.12 24.40 22.79
C TYR A 1 -1.57 25.70 23.48
N ILE A 2 -2.89 25.99 23.55
CA ILE A 2 -3.43 27.19 24.14
C ILE A 2 -3.08 27.33 25.64
N PRO A 3 -3.27 26.28 26.50
CA PRO A 3 -2.92 26.39 27.94
C PRO A 3 -1.42 26.60 28.18
N ARG A 4 -0.57 26.13 27.26
CA ARG A 4 0.89 26.29 27.32
C ARG A 4 1.38 27.60 26.68
N LYS A 5 0.47 28.48 26.24
CA LYS A 5 0.76 29.76 25.58
C LYS A 5 1.68 29.63 24.35
N ILE A 6 1.66 28.48 23.65
CA ILE A 6 2.45 28.23 22.42
C ILE A 6 1.81 28.96 21.24
N MET A 7 0.47 29.07 21.23
CA MET A 7 -0.30 29.79 20.21
C MET A 7 -1.56 30.38 20.82
N SER A 8 -2.07 31.46 20.24
CA SER A 8 -3.34 32.06 20.58
C SER A 8 -4.52 31.26 20.07
N PHE A 9 -5.71 31.47 20.62
CA PHE A 9 -6.93 30.78 20.10
C PHE A 9 -7.20 31.14 18.66
N LYS A 10 -6.94 32.37 18.24
CA LYS A 10 -7.10 32.78 16.83
C LYS A 10 -6.17 32.01 15.89
N GLU A 11 -4.89 31.94 16.22
CA GLU A 11 -3.91 31.17 15.45
C GLU A 11 -4.28 29.68 15.38
N PHE A 12 -4.79 29.12 16.47
CA PHE A 12 -5.29 27.74 16.48
C PHE A 12 -6.43 27.54 15.48
N MET A 13 -7.44 28.44 15.48
CA MET A 13 -8.57 28.36 14.55
C MET A 13 -8.15 28.59 13.10
N ASP A 14 -7.23 29.51 12.85
CA ASP A 14 -6.69 29.77 11.51
C ASP A 14 -5.94 28.51 10.97
N ASN A 15 -5.12 27.88 11.80
CA ASN A 15 -4.40 26.65 11.43
C ASN A 15 -5.34 25.47 11.26
N PHE A 16 -6.39 25.36 12.09
CA PHE A 16 -7.42 24.33 11.93
C PHE A 16 -8.13 24.47 10.58
N THR A 17 -8.53 25.70 10.22
CA THR A 17 -9.19 25.99 8.94
C THR A 17 -8.28 25.65 7.74
N LYS A 18 -6.98 26.01 7.82
CA LYS A 18 -5.99 25.64 6.79
C LYS A 18 -5.83 24.13 6.67
N GLY A 19 -5.79 23.42 7.79
CA GLY A 19 -5.72 21.96 7.80
C GLY A 19 -6.94 21.32 7.13
N MET A 20 -8.15 21.82 7.43
CA MET A 20 -9.38 21.36 6.75
C MET A 20 -9.32 21.62 5.24
N GLN A 21 -8.86 22.78 4.80
CA GLN A 21 -8.71 23.10 3.37
C GLN A 21 -7.77 22.14 2.66
N GLN A 22 -6.68 21.72 3.28
CA GLN A 22 -5.77 20.71 2.70
C GLN A 22 -6.43 19.33 2.53
N MET A 23 -7.37 18.98 3.41
CA MET A 23 -8.11 17.70 3.32
C MET A 23 -9.18 17.67 2.23
N ILE A 24 -9.62 18.81 1.70
CA ILE A 24 -10.67 18.88 0.66
C ILE A 24 -10.23 18.11 -0.59
N THR A 25 -9.00 18.31 -1.03
CA THR A 25 -8.46 17.63 -2.23
C THR A 25 -8.48 16.12 -2.07
N SER A 26 -8.01 15.61 -0.92
CA SER A 26 -8.05 14.17 -0.61
C SER A 26 -9.47 13.63 -0.54
N GLY A 27 -10.40 14.38 0.03
CA GLY A 27 -11.83 14.04 0.06
C GLY A 27 -12.43 13.93 -1.34
N CYS A 28 -12.14 14.90 -2.22
CA CYS A 28 -12.58 14.87 -3.62
C CYS A 28 -12.03 13.66 -4.38
N ILE A 29 -10.75 13.34 -4.20
CA ILE A 29 -10.12 12.16 -4.80
C ILE A 29 -10.84 10.88 -4.35
N LEU A 30 -11.12 10.71 -3.06
CA LEU A 30 -11.82 9.55 -2.53
C LEU A 30 -13.25 9.43 -3.09
N MET A 31 -13.99 10.52 -3.17
CA MET A 31 -15.34 10.51 -3.76
C MET A 31 -15.31 10.07 -5.24
N LEU A 32 -14.37 10.61 -6.02
CA LEU A 32 -14.20 10.22 -7.43
C LEU A 32 -13.75 8.75 -7.55
N ALA A 33 -12.83 8.30 -6.71
CA ALA A 33 -12.38 6.91 -6.67
C ALA A 33 -13.52 5.94 -6.36
N TRP A 34 -14.38 6.26 -5.39
CA TRP A 34 -15.57 5.46 -5.07
C TRP A 34 -16.59 5.44 -6.22
N THR A 35 -16.76 6.56 -6.89
CA THR A 35 -17.62 6.63 -8.09
C THR A 35 -17.08 5.72 -9.19
N ILE A 36 -15.78 5.79 -9.48
CA ILE A 36 -15.12 4.92 -10.47
C ILE A 36 -15.25 3.45 -10.04
N GLY A 37 -14.99 3.13 -8.76
CA GLY A 37 -15.15 1.78 -8.23
C GLY A 37 -16.58 1.24 -8.40
N GLY A 38 -17.60 2.09 -8.17
CA GLY A 38 -18.99 1.77 -8.42
C GLY A 38 -19.28 1.48 -9.91
N VAL A 39 -18.79 2.34 -10.80
CA VAL A 39 -18.91 2.13 -12.25
C VAL A 39 -18.25 0.83 -12.70
N CYS A 40 -17.04 0.55 -12.23
CA CYS A 40 -16.32 -0.69 -12.53
C CYS A 40 -17.09 -1.92 -12.05
N ARG A 41 -17.67 -1.88 -10.84
CA ARG A 41 -18.40 -3.00 -10.28
C ARG A 41 -19.75 -3.21 -10.94
N ASP A 42 -20.56 -2.13 -11.04
CA ASP A 42 -21.98 -2.24 -11.34
C ASP A 42 -22.27 -2.09 -12.84
N LEU A 43 -21.52 -1.26 -13.56
CA LEU A 43 -21.73 -1.03 -14.99
C LEU A 43 -20.80 -1.87 -15.88
N LEU A 44 -19.50 -1.96 -15.52
CA LEU A 44 -18.52 -2.73 -16.29
C LEU A 44 -18.43 -4.19 -15.87
N SER A 45 -19.09 -4.58 -14.77
CA SER A 45 -19.05 -5.95 -14.24
C SER A 45 -17.61 -6.48 -14.09
N THR A 46 -16.67 -5.61 -13.72
CA THR A 46 -15.25 -5.92 -13.61
C THR A 46 -14.96 -7.18 -12.75
N PRO A 47 -15.65 -7.40 -11.60
CA PRO A 47 -15.45 -8.62 -10.82
C PRO A 47 -15.75 -9.90 -11.60
N VAL A 48 -16.80 -9.90 -12.42
CA VAL A 48 -17.18 -11.04 -13.26
C VAL A 48 -16.14 -11.27 -14.34
N PHE A 49 -15.67 -10.20 -14.98
CA PHE A 49 -14.59 -10.28 -15.99
C PHE A 49 -13.31 -10.87 -15.38
N VAL A 50 -12.87 -10.36 -14.24
CA VAL A 50 -11.64 -10.82 -13.55
C VAL A 50 -11.79 -12.28 -13.14
N LYS A 51 -12.95 -12.68 -12.58
CA LYS A 51 -13.24 -14.08 -12.26
C LYS A 51 -13.11 -14.97 -13.49
N THR A 52 -13.81 -14.65 -14.58
CA THR A 52 -13.77 -15.40 -15.84
C THR A 52 -12.34 -15.48 -16.41
N PHE A 53 -11.61 -14.36 -16.33
CA PHE A 53 -10.21 -14.33 -16.77
C PHE A 53 -9.33 -15.31 -15.98
N ILE A 54 -9.46 -15.32 -14.64
CA ILE A 54 -8.70 -16.27 -13.79
C ILE A 54 -9.10 -17.72 -14.09
N GLU A 55 -10.39 -18.00 -14.22
CA GLU A 55 -10.89 -19.33 -14.56
C GLU A 55 -10.42 -19.80 -15.93
N THR A 56 -10.38 -18.94 -16.94
CA THR A 56 -9.95 -19.28 -18.31
C THR A 56 -8.44 -19.39 -18.44
N THR A 57 -7.67 -18.62 -17.67
CA THR A 57 -6.20 -18.68 -17.68
C THR A 57 -5.64 -19.81 -16.81
N GLY A 58 -6.49 -20.47 -16.00
CA GLY A 58 -6.07 -21.53 -15.08
C GLY A 58 -5.16 -21.03 -13.95
N LEU A 59 -5.16 -19.72 -13.65
CA LEU A 59 -4.38 -19.16 -12.56
C LEU A 59 -4.92 -19.69 -11.22
N PRO A 60 -4.05 -20.30 -10.37
CA PRO A 60 -4.48 -20.79 -9.07
C PRO A 60 -4.98 -19.63 -8.20
N GLY A 61 -6.15 -19.78 -7.57
CA GLY A 61 -6.69 -18.80 -6.62
C GLY A 61 -5.71 -18.50 -5.47
N ALA A 62 -4.85 -19.44 -5.14
CA ALA A 62 -3.75 -19.29 -4.20
C ALA A 62 -2.79 -18.12 -4.51
N LEU A 63 -2.67 -17.72 -5.77
CA LEU A 63 -1.81 -16.58 -6.16
C LEU A 63 -2.50 -15.23 -6.01
N LEU A 64 -3.82 -15.19 -5.73
CA LEU A 64 -4.60 -13.96 -5.69
C LEU A 64 -4.00 -12.90 -4.73
N PRO A 65 -3.61 -13.20 -3.48
CA PRO A 65 -3.03 -12.17 -2.59
C PRO A 65 -1.74 -11.57 -3.16
N ALA A 66 -0.86 -12.39 -3.72
CA ALA A 66 0.40 -11.92 -4.30
C ALA A 66 0.19 -11.06 -5.56
N LEU A 67 -0.72 -11.46 -6.44
CA LEU A 67 -1.09 -10.69 -7.64
C LEU A 67 -1.71 -9.35 -7.28
N VAL A 68 -2.60 -9.35 -6.31
CA VAL A 68 -3.26 -8.13 -5.83
C VAL A 68 -2.25 -7.18 -5.18
N PHE A 69 -1.29 -7.70 -4.42
CA PHE A 69 -0.19 -6.90 -3.85
C PHE A 69 0.59 -6.16 -4.94
N ILE A 70 1.01 -6.87 -5.99
CA ILE A 70 1.76 -6.29 -7.12
C ILE A 70 0.91 -5.24 -7.86
N LEU A 71 -0.35 -5.57 -8.15
CA LEU A 71 -1.27 -4.66 -8.83
C LEU A 71 -1.50 -3.38 -8.03
N ALA A 72 -1.74 -3.51 -6.73
CA ALA A 72 -1.94 -2.38 -5.83
C ALA A 72 -0.68 -1.52 -5.72
N ALA A 73 0.50 -2.14 -5.65
CA ALA A 73 1.78 -1.46 -5.63
C ALA A 73 2.02 -0.64 -6.90
N PHE A 74 1.78 -1.23 -8.07
CA PHE A 74 1.95 -0.54 -9.34
C PHE A 74 0.96 0.61 -9.52
N LEU A 75 -0.31 0.40 -9.18
CA LEU A 75 -1.35 1.43 -9.30
C LEU A 75 -1.06 2.60 -8.35
N SER A 76 -0.69 2.31 -7.10
CA SER A 76 -0.39 3.33 -6.11
C SER A 76 0.89 4.11 -6.43
N PHE A 77 1.92 3.43 -6.93
CA PHE A 77 3.13 4.08 -7.44
C PHE A 77 2.81 5.07 -8.58
N SER A 78 1.97 4.65 -9.52
CA SER A 78 1.59 5.45 -10.70
C SER A 78 0.71 6.64 -10.35
N THR A 79 -0.14 6.51 -9.34
CA THR A 79 -1.08 7.56 -8.91
C THR A 79 -0.54 8.46 -7.81
N GLY A 80 0.49 8.01 -7.08
CA GLY A 80 1.06 8.71 -5.94
C GLY A 80 0.12 8.79 -4.73
N THR A 81 -0.84 7.85 -4.60
CA THR A 81 -1.77 7.84 -3.48
C THR A 81 -2.24 6.43 -3.11
N SER A 82 -2.03 6.05 -1.85
CA SER A 82 -2.56 4.81 -1.30
C SER A 82 -4.08 4.88 -1.13
N TRP A 83 -4.63 6.01 -0.71
CA TRP A 83 -6.07 6.20 -0.47
C TRP A 83 -6.91 6.04 -1.74
N GLY A 84 -6.46 6.66 -2.84
CA GLY A 84 -7.12 6.50 -4.15
C GLY A 84 -7.09 5.05 -4.62
N THR A 85 -5.97 4.37 -4.42
CA THR A 85 -5.81 2.96 -4.76
C THR A 85 -6.74 2.06 -3.94
N PHE A 86 -6.88 2.29 -2.62
CA PHE A 86 -7.86 1.58 -1.79
C PHE A 86 -9.29 1.75 -2.31
N GLY A 87 -9.65 2.98 -2.61
CA GLY A 87 -10.99 3.31 -3.11
C GLY A 87 -11.36 2.58 -4.38
N ILE A 88 -10.40 2.35 -5.27
CA ILE A 88 -10.61 1.65 -6.54
C ILE A 88 -10.57 0.12 -6.35
N LEU A 89 -9.54 -0.40 -5.68
CA LEU A 89 -9.28 -1.84 -5.65
C LEU A 89 -10.17 -2.61 -4.67
N ILE A 90 -10.46 -2.08 -3.49
CA ILE A 90 -11.22 -2.81 -2.47
C ILE A 90 -12.61 -3.24 -2.98
N PRO A 91 -13.42 -2.37 -3.63
CA PRO A 91 -14.71 -2.76 -4.19
C PRO A 91 -14.63 -3.83 -5.28
N ILE A 92 -13.49 -3.97 -5.95
CA ILE A 92 -13.26 -4.97 -6.98
C ILE A 92 -12.78 -6.29 -6.37
N ILE A 93 -11.81 -6.22 -5.45
CA ILE A 93 -11.15 -7.40 -4.90
C ILE A 93 -12.06 -8.20 -3.96
N ILE A 94 -12.93 -7.54 -3.19
CA ILE A 94 -13.87 -8.24 -2.30
C ILE A 94 -14.71 -9.27 -3.05
N PRO A 95 -15.53 -8.91 -4.06
CA PRO A 95 -16.35 -9.88 -4.76
C PRO A 95 -15.53 -10.93 -5.54
N VAL A 96 -14.36 -10.56 -6.06
CA VAL A 96 -13.46 -11.50 -6.74
C VAL A 96 -12.94 -12.55 -5.76
N ALA A 97 -12.39 -12.16 -4.62
CA ALA A 97 -11.88 -13.08 -3.61
C ALA A 97 -12.99 -13.97 -3.03
N GLN A 98 -14.17 -13.40 -2.76
CA GLN A 98 -15.33 -14.17 -2.27
C GLN A 98 -15.76 -15.26 -3.26
N SER A 99 -15.62 -15.05 -4.56
CA SER A 99 -16.08 -16.02 -5.56
C SER A 99 -15.03 -17.08 -5.92
N ILE A 100 -13.73 -16.78 -5.79
CA ILE A 100 -12.63 -17.66 -6.22
C ILE A 100 -12.01 -18.41 -5.03
N CYS A 101 -11.72 -17.70 -3.94
CA CYS A 101 -11.04 -18.24 -2.75
C CYS A 101 -11.49 -17.48 -1.49
N PRO A 102 -12.68 -17.78 -0.95
CA PRO A 102 -13.23 -17.06 0.21
C PRO A 102 -12.31 -17.09 1.44
N GLU A 103 -11.55 -18.16 1.62
CA GLU A 103 -10.57 -18.35 2.70
C GLU A 103 -9.40 -17.37 2.62
N LEU A 104 -9.09 -16.83 1.43
CA LEU A 104 -8.04 -15.85 1.21
C LEU A 104 -8.54 -14.41 1.10
N LEU A 105 -9.83 -14.15 1.38
CA LEU A 105 -10.41 -12.82 1.30
C LEU A 105 -9.66 -11.81 2.17
N LEU A 106 -9.43 -12.15 3.44
CA LEU A 106 -8.74 -11.26 4.37
C LEU A 106 -7.29 -11.00 3.94
N SER A 107 -6.61 -12.04 3.47
CA SER A 107 -5.23 -11.94 2.95
C SER A 107 -5.16 -11.09 1.69
N SER A 108 -6.14 -11.18 0.81
CA SER A 108 -6.22 -10.37 -0.41
C SER A 108 -6.50 -8.90 -0.09
N LEU A 109 -7.33 -8.61 0.91
CA LEU A 109 -7.54 -7.25 1.41
C LEU A 109 -6.26 -6.68 2.04
N ALA A 110 -5.60 -7.46 2.89
CA ALA A 110 -4.31 -7.07 3.48
C ALA A 110 -3.26 -6.80 2.40
N ALA A 111 -3.20 -7.63 1.36
CA ALA A 111 -2.31 -7.45 0.22
C ALA A 111 -2.62 -6.16 -0.57
N THR A 112 -3.91 -5.84 -0.75
CA THR A 112 -4.33 -4.57 -1.38
C THR A 112 -3.81 -3.37 -0.59
N LEU A 113 -4.01 -3.38 0.73
CA LEU A 113 -3.57 -2.30 1.61
C LEU A 113 -2.04 -2.17 1.62
N ALA A 114 -1.33 -3.27 1.84
CA ALA A 114 0.12 -3.30 1.91
C ALA A 114 0.77 -2.88 0.59
N GLY A 115 0.29 -3.40 -0.55
CA GLY A 115 0.78 -3.02 -1.88
C GLY A 115 0.55 -1.55 -2.18
N SER A 116 -0.63 -1.02 -1.82
CA SER A 116 -0.93 0.40 -2.01
C SER A 116 -0.03 1.31 -1.17
N VAL A 117 0.21 0.95 0.09
CA VAL A 117 1.13 1.71 0.96
C VAL A 117 2.56 1.65 0.43
N PHE A 118 3.03 0.48 0.00
CA PHE A 118 4.34 0.33 -0.60
C PHE A 118 4.51 1.19 -1.86
N GLY A 119 3.54 1.14 -2.79
CA GLY A 119 3.59 1.92 -4.02
C GLY A 119 3.60 3.43 -3.77
N ASP A 120 2.78 3.90 -2.83
CA ASP A 120 2.74 5.29 -2.39
C ASP A 120 4.10 5.75 -1.84
N HIS A 121 4.71 4.97 -0.94
CA HIS A 121 6.03 5.29 -0.36
C HIS A 121 7.17 5.35 -1.39
N CYS A 122 7.09 4.58 -2.46
CA CYS A 122 8.07 4.58 -3.53
C CYS A 122 7.84 5.66 -4.59
N SER A 123 6.64 6.25 -4.63
CA SER A 123 6.26 7.19 -5.67
C SER A 123 6.87 8.57 -5.46
N PRO A 124 7.58 9.12 -6.47
CA PRO A 124 8.10 10.49 -6.40
C PRO A 124 7.01 11.57 -6.48
N ILE A 125 5.80 11.21 -6.89
CA ILE A 125 4.66 12.12 -6.97
C ILE A 125 3.71 11.98 -5.77
N SER A 126 4.07 11.15 -4.78
CA SER A 126 3.30 10.98 -3.55
C SER A 126 3.32 12.24 -2.69
N ASP A 127 2.13 12.68 -2.27
CA ASP A 127 1.98 13.82 -1.37
C ASP A 127 2.61 13.54 0.01
N THR A 128 2.52 12.31 0.51
CA THR A 128 3.14 11.90 1.77
C THR A 128 4.67 11.95 1.69
N THR A 129 5.27 11.51 0.60
CA THR A 129 6.72 11.54 0.36
C THR A 129 7.21 12.99 0.16
N ILE A 130 6.44 13.83 -0.55
CA ILE A 130 6.73 15.26 -0.72
C ILE A 130 6.71 15.97 0.63
N LEU A 131 5.67 15.76 1.44
CA LEU A 131 5.54 16.40 2.74
C LEU A 131 6.62 15.94 3.73
N SER A 132 6.98 14.67 3.74
CA SER A 132 8.02 14.14 4.63
C SER A 132 9.41 14.69 4.27
N SER A 133 9.76 14.75 3.00
CA SER A 133 11.02 15.34 2.53
C SER A 133 11.12 16.83 2.83
N ALA A 134 10.03 17.57 2.61
CA ALA A 134 9.95 18.99 2.95
C ALA A 134 10.06 19.24 4.47
N GLY A 135 9.37 18.42 5.27
CA GLY A 135 9.42 18.50 6.73
C GLY A 135 10.78 18.17 7.32
N ALA A 136 11.52 17.25 6.68
CA ALA A 136 12.89 16.90 7.05
C ALA A 136 13.96 17.87 6.49
N GLY A 137 13.57 18.80 5.61
CA GLY A 137 14.51 19.74 4.98
C GLY A 137 15.50 19.08 4.03
N VAL A 138 15.16 17.93 3.44
CA VAL A 138 16.02 17.19 2.51
C VAL A 138 15.53 17.30 1.08
N ASN A 139 16.43 17.07 0.12
CA ASN A 139 16.05 17.04 -1.30
C ASN A 139 15.06 15.88 -1.56
N HIS A 140 13.95 16.20 -2.20
CA HIS A 140 12.86 15.24 -2.45
C HIS A 140 13.34 13.99 -3.22
N LEU A 141 14.07 14.14 -4.32
CA LEU A 141 14.54 13.01 -5.12
C LEU A 141 15.56 12.15 -4.36
N THR A 142 16.43 12.78 -3.56
CA THR A 142 17.36 12.06 -2.69
C THR A 142 16.60 11.25 -1.63
N HIS A 143 15.54 11.82 -1.05
CA HIS A 143 14.70 11.11 -0.10
C HIS A 143 14.01 9.90 -0.74
N VAL A 144 13.41 10.06 -1.92
CA VAL A 144 12.78 8.97 -2.68
C VAL A 144 13.78 7.85 -2.97
N SER A 145 14.95 8.20 -3.49
CA SER A 145 15.96 7.20 -3.90
C SER A 145 16.51 6.39 -2.73
N THR A 146 16.75 7.03 -1.58
CA THR A 146 17.22 6.34 -0.38
C THR A 146 16.12 5.48 0.27
N GLN A 147 14.88 5.97 0.32
CA GLN A 147 13.74 5.23 0.87
C GLN A 147 13.39 4.01 0.02
N MET A 148 13.53 4.11 -1.30
CA MET A 148 13.16 3.05 -2.25
C MET A 148 13.89 1.74 -1.98
N ILE A 149 15.16 1.76 -1.61
CA ILE A 149 15.96 0.56 -1.32
C ILE A 149 15.35 -0.23 -0.15
N TYR A 150 15.01 0.46 0.93
CA TYR A 150 14.38 -0.17 2.11
C TYR A 150 12.97 -0.66 1.79
N ALA A 151 12.19 0.15 1.08
CA ALA A 151 10.84 -0.19 0.71
C ALA A 151 10.78 -1.42 -0.22
N LEU A 152 11.68 -1.52 -1.21
CA LEU A 152 11.80 -2.69 -2.09
C LEU A 152 12.20 -3.95 -1.33
N THR A 153 13.11 -3.86 -0.37
CA THR A 153 13.49 -5.00 0.48
C THR A 153 12.29 -5.52 1.26
N VAL A 154 11.55 -4.63 1.93
CA VAL A 154 10.34 -5.01 2.69
C VAL A 154 9.23 -5.54 1.77
N ALA A 155 9.06 -4.93 0.59
CA ALA A 155 8.08 -5.40 -0.39
C ALA A 155 8.41 -6.80 -0.91
N GLY A 156 9.68 -7.10 -1.17
CA GLY A 156 10.11 -8.45 -1.54
C GLY A 156 9.80 -9.49 -0.46
N CYS A 157 10.11 -9.18 0.80
CA CYS A 157 9.77 -10.04 1.94
C CYS A 157 8.24 -10.23 2.08
N SER A 158 7.48 -9.16 1.90
CA SER A 158 6.01 -9.18 1.95
C SER A 158 5.41 -10.01 0.81
N LEU A 159 5.93 -9.87 -0.40
CA LEU A 159 5.48 -10.65 -1.55
C LEU A 159 5.68 -12.17 -1.33
N ILE A 160 6.83 -12.56 -0.77
CA ILE A 160 7.07 -13.96 -0.39
C ILE A 160 6.04 -14.42 0.65
N GLY A 161 5.72 -13.58 1.64
CA GLY A 161 4.66 -13.86 2.59
C GLY A 161 3.29 -14.06 1.94
N TYR A 162 2.92 -13.21 0.97
CA TYR A 162 1.66 -13.36 0.25
C TYR A 162 1.62 -14.60 -0.67
N LEU A 163 2.75 -15.04 -1.19
CA LEU A 163 2.83 -16.32 -1.89
C LEU A 163 2.62 -17.50 -0.91
N ILE A 164 3.27 -17.46 0.24
CA ILE A 164 3.16 -18.51 1.26
C ILE A 164 1.73 -18.59 1.82
N ILE A 165 1.09 -17.47 2.13
CA ILE A 165 -0.27 -17.48 2.67
C ILE A 165 -1.26 -18.05 1.66
N GLY A 166 -1.04 -17.79 0.36
CA GLY A 166 -1.84 -18.38 -0.71
C GLY A 166 -1.66 -19.91 -0.81
N ILE A 167 -0.43 -20.39 -0.81
CA ILE A 167 -0.11 -21.83 -0.91
C ILE A 167 -0.58 -22.59 0.33
N THR A 168 -0.55 -21.95 1.49
CA THR A 168 -0.93 -22.57 2.78
C THR A 168 -2.40 -22.36 3.15
N ASN A 169 -3.23 -21.89 2.20
CA ASN A 169 -4.66 -21.62 2.42
C ASN A 169 -4.93 -20.75 3.65
N GLY A 170 -4.17 -19.66 3.81
CA GLY A 170 -4.43 -18.67 4.85
C GLY A 170 -3.66 -18.86 6.16
N ASN A 171 -2.62 -19.68 6.22
CA ASN A 171 -1.81 -19.83 7.43
C ASN A 171 -0.98 -18.57 7.72
N LEU A 172 -1.55 -17.70 8.55
CA LEU A 172 -0.97 -16.40 8.89
C LEU A 172 0.37 -16.53 9.64
N LEU A 173 0.48 -17.48 10.56
CA LEU A 173 1.70 -17.65 11.38
C LEU A 173 2.89 -18.04 10.50
N LEU A 174 2.68 -18.96 9.56
CA LEU A 174 3.73 -19.40 8.65
C LEU A 174 4.14 -18.27 7.70
N SER A 175 3.18 -17.57 7.13
CA SER A 175 3.41 -16.45 6.21
C SER A 175 4.18 -15.30 6.88
N LEU A 176 3.65 -14.82 8.01
CA LEU A 176 4.25 -13.69 8.72
C LEU A 176 5.62 -14.07 9.31
N GLY A 177 5.71 -15.25 9.90
CA GLY A 177 6.97 -15.77 10.47
C GLY A 177 8.09 -15.87 9.43
N THR A 178 7.76 -16.38 8.23
CA THR A 178 8.75 -16.46 7.13
C THR A 178 9.16 -15.09 6.62
N SER A 179 8.21 -14.17 6.44
CA SER A 179 8.51 -12.81 5.98
C SER A 179 9.42 -12.07 6.96
N ILE A 180 9.12 -12.15 8.26
CA ILE A 180 9.95 -11.54 9.32
C ILE A 180 11.32 -12.20 9.37
N PHE A 181 11.39 -13.53 9.28
CA PHE A 181 12.66 -14.27 9.29
C PHE A 181 13.58 -13.84 8.14
N ILE A 182 13.04 -13.76 6.92
CA ILE A 182 13.79 -13.30 5.74
C ILE A 182 14.25 -11.86 5.94
N LEU A 183 13.38 -10.98 6.42
CA LEU A 183 13.74 -9.59 6.70
C LEU A 183 14.87 -9.48 7.73
N CYS A 184 14.81 -10.26 8.81
CA CYS A 184 15.87 -10.31 9.81
C CYS A 184 17.21 -10.76 9.22
N ILE A 185 17.21 -11.76 8.34
CA ILE A 185 18.42 -12.20 7.63
C ILE A 185 19.00 -11.06 6.79
N PHE A 186 18.18 -10.36 6.00
CA PHE A 186 18.63 -9.22 5.21
C PHE A 186 19.22 -8.11 6.08
N CYS A 187 18.56 -7.78 7.20
CA CYS A 187 19.07 -6.77 8.14
C CYS A 187 20.41 -7.17 8.76
N LEU A 188 20.56 -8.44 9.15
CA LEU A 188 21.80 -8.95 9.74
C LEU A 188 22.97 -8.93 8.73
N LEU A 189 22.72 -9.37 7.49
CA LEU A 189 23.74 -9.33 6.42
C LEU A 189 24.17 -7.90 6.12
N TYR A 190 23.20 -6.99 5.97
CA TYR A 190 23.50 -5.59 5.69
C TYR A 190 24.30 -4.90 6.81
N THR A 191 24.01 -5.19 8.08
CA THR A 191 24.76 -4.64 9.23
C THR A 191 26.15 -5.25 9.34
N SER A 192 26.34 -6.51 8.94
CA SER A 192 27.66 -7.16 8.91
C SER A 192 28.56 -6.51 7.85
N ASP A 193 28.06 -6.35 6.63
CA ASP A 193 28.83 -5.71 5.54
C ASP A 193 29.21 -4.27 5.89
N ALA A 194 28.29 -3.48 6.49
CA ALA A 194 28.57 -2.12 6.92
C ALA A 194 29.62 -2.03 8.05
N ALA A 195 29.73 -3.08 8.88
CA ALA A 195 30.76 -3.14 9.92
C ALA A 195 32.14 -3.51 9.36
N ASP A 196 32.20 -4.33 8.31
CA ASP A 196 33.43 -4.72 7.63
C ASP A 196 34.01 -3.57 6.81
N ASP A 197 33.17 -2.75 6.18
CA ASP A 197 33.58 -1.55 5.43
C ASP A 197 34.16 -0.42 6.31
N MET A 198 33.96 -0.46 7.63
CA MET A 198 34.48 0.52 8.59
C MET A 198 35.81 0.09 9.26
N GLN A 199 36.37 -1.05 8.93
CA GLN A 199 37.67 -1.53 9.41
C GLN A 199 38.75 -1.28 8.38
#